data_3ddc45cafb7acf47d6c288e35efb16b1
#
_entry.id   3ddc45cafb7acf47d6c288e35efb16b1
#
_cell.length_a   1.000
_cell.length_b   1.000
_cell.length_c   1.000
_cell.angle_alpha   90.00
_cell.angle_beta   90.00
_cell.angle_gamma   90.00
#
_symmetry.space_group_name_H-M   'P 1'
#
loop_
_entity.id
_entity.type
_entity.pdbx_description
1 polymer ?
#
loop_
_entity_poly.entity_id
_entity_poly.type
_entity_poly.pdbx_seq_one_letter_code
_entity_poly.pdbx_strand_id
1 'polypeptide(L)'
;MGYDEKYGGTTEGIDIFHGIVTAEEFAHGCGGVSASLLSHNIAIPLIQSLGTEEQKEKFIPPVVRGEKIAALSMTEPSGGSDVASLKTKAVRKGDHFIVNGSKMFITSGMRADTYVVGVRTGGEGATGISVLVIEKDTPGFTQTPLKKMGWLSSDTAVLYFDNCKAVSYTHLTLPTSPH
;
A
#
# COMPACT_ATOMS: atom_id res chain seq x y z
N MET A 1 5.24 -12.87 9.44
CA MET A 1 6.28 -12.58 10.46
C MET A 1 6.27 -11.09 10.74
N GLY A 2 6.40 -10.67 12.03
CA GLY A 2 6.40 -9.27 12.45
C GLY A 2 5.05 -8.56 12.47
N TYR A 3 3.96 -9.29 12.29
CA TYR A 3 2.61 -8.77 12.47
C TYR A 3 2.04 -9.23 13.82
N ASP A 4 1.16 -8.40 14.40
CA ASP A 4 0.52 -8.68 15.68
C ASP A 4 -0.23 -10.02 15.65
N GLU A 5 -0.08 -10.80 16.71
CA GLU A 5 -0.71 -12.12 16.88
C GLU A 5 -2.22 -12.02 16.87
N LYS A 6 -2.78 -10.91 17.34
CA LYS A 6 -4.21 -10.59 17.26
C LYS A 6 -4.76 -10.73 15.83
N TYR A 7 -3.94 -10.43 14.81
CA TYR A 7 -4.32 -10.49 13.40
C TYR A 7 -3.79 -11.74 12.69
N GLY A 8 -3.32 -12.73 13.43
CA GLY A 8 -2.81 -14.00 12.90
C GLY A 8 -1.33 -13.96 12.52
N GLY A 9 -0.61 -12.93 12.93
CA GLY A 9 0.84 -12.82 12.76
C GLY A 9 1.61 -13.61 13.80
N THR A 10 2.92 -13.41 13.83
CA THR A 10 3.81 -13.88 14.90
C THR A 10 4.92 -12.86 15.11
N THR A 11 5.15 -12.52 16.37
CA THR A 11 6.22 -11.62 16.82
C THR A 11 7.18 -12.29 17.77
N GLU A 12 6.75 -13.34 18.47
CA GLU A 12 7.56 -14.06 19.42
C GLU A 12 8.75 -14.75 18.73
N GLY A 13 9.95 -14.49 19.23
CA GLY A 13 11.20 -15.03 18.69
C GLY A 13 11.59 -14.47 17.31
N ILE A 14 10.86 -13.52 16.75
CA ILE A 14 11.18 -12.90 15.47
C ILE A 14 12.07 -11.69 15.67
N ASP A 15 13.22 -11.68 15.00
CA ASP A 15 14.16 -10.57 14.95
C ASP A 15 14.50 -10.17 13.51
N ILE A 16 15.40 -9.20 13.35
CA ILE A 16 15.82 -8.72 12.03
C ILE A 16 16.47 -9.81 11.16
N PHE A 17 17.15 -10.79 11.79
CA PHE A 17 17.84 -11.87 11.07
C PHE A 17 16.85 -12.79 10.34
N HIS A 18 15.66 -13.00 10.89
CA HIS A 18 14.59 -13.75 10.21
C HIS A 18 14.22 -13.10 8.86
N GLY A 19 14.12 -11.78 8.83
CA GLY A 19 13.87 -11.04 7.59
C GLY A 19 15.02 -11.14 6.60
N ILE A 20 16.26 -11.04 7.08
CA ILE A 20 17.46 -11.14 6.24
C ILE A 20 17.57 -12.53 5.61
N VAL A 21 17.52 -13.59 6.44
CA VAL A 21 17.61 -14.98 5.97
C VAL A 21 16.47 -15.30 5.00
N THR A 22 15.25 -14.88 5.30
CA THR A 22 14.12 -15.09 4.39
C THR A 22 14.34 -14.43 3.04
N ALA A 23 14.86 -13.19 3.02
CA ALA A 23 15.15 -12.47 1.79
C ALA A 23 16.27 -13.13 0.99
N GLU A 24 17.34 -13.60 1.65
CA GLU A 24 18.44 -14.31 1.01
C GLU A 24 17.96 -15.63 0.37
N GLU A 25 17.24 -16.46 1.12
CA GLU A 25 16.76 -17.76 0.64
C GLU A 25 15.80 -17.61 -0.57
N PHE A 26 14.86 -16.69 -0.50
CA PHE A 26 13.99 -16.42 -1.64
C PHE A 26 14.75 -15.83 -2.83
N ALA A 27 15.72 -14.96 -2.63
CA ALA A 27 16.50 -14.34 -3.69
C ALA A 27 17.42 -15.35 -4.40
N HIS A 28 17.91 -16.38 -3.70
CA HIS A 28 18.64 -17.50 -4.28
C HIS A 28 17.84 -18.23 -5.37
N GLY A 29 16.51 -18.38 -5.15
CA GLY A 29 15.63 -18.96 -6.16
C GLY A 29 15.34 -17.98 -7.30
N CYS A 30 14.84 -16.80 -7.00
CA CYS A 30 14.51 -15.75 -7.98
C CYS A 30 14.20 -14.41 -7.30
N GLY A 31 14.96 -13.36 -7.60
CA GLY A 31 14.73 -12.03 -7.05
C GLY A 31 13.34 -11.44 -7.35
N GLY A 32 12.78 -11.73 -8.51
CA GLY A 32 11.42 -11.29 -8.86
C GLY A 32 10.34 -12.00 -8.05
N VAL A 33 10.52 -13.28 -7.72
CA VAL A 33 9.63 -14.03 -6.81
C VAL A 33 9.74 -13.46 -5.40
N SER A 34 10.96 -13.23 -4.93
CA SER A 34 11.23 -12.60 -3.63
C SER A 34 10.52 -11.26 -3.51
N ALA A 35 10.68 -10.36 -4.49
CA ALA A 35 10.01 -9.06 -4.52
C ALA A 35 8.48 -9.19 -4.49
N SER A 36 7.92 -10.14 -5.22
CA SER A 36 6.47 -10.38 -5.26
C SER A 36 5.91 -10.87 -3.92
N LEU A 37 6.61 -11.81 -3.29
CA LEU A 37 6.18 -12.39 -2.01
C LEU A 37 6.34 -11.43 -0.83
N LEU A 38 7.34 -10.55 -0.87
CA LEU A 38 7.65 -9.66 0.25
C LEU A 38 7.01 -8.26 0.11
N SER A 39 6.39 -7.95 -1.04
CA SER A 39 5.86 -6.60 -1.31
C SER A 39 4.77 -6.14 -0.33
N HIS A 40 3.95 -7.05 0.18
CA HIS A 40 2.93 -6.71 1.19
C HIS A 40 3.53 -6.26 2.52
N ASN A 41 4.78 -6.63 2.83
CA ASN A 41 5.48 -6.21 4.04
C ASN A 41 5.76 -4.69 4.10
N ILE A 42 5.57 -3.94 3.02
CA ILE A 42 5.67 -2.47 3.01
C ILE A 42 4.31 -1.78 3.07
N ALA A 43 3.23 -2.46 2.73
CA ALA A 43 1.87 -1.91 2.76
C ALA A 43 1.18 -2.11 4.13
N ILE A 44 1.23 -3.34 4.65
CA ILE A 44 0.54 -3.71 5.89
C ILE A 44 1.03 -2.96 7.14
N PRO A 45 2.33 -2.67 7.34
CA PRO A 45 2.78 -1.90 8.49
C PRO A 45 2.13 -0.51 8.60
N LEU A 46 1.77 0.13 7.47
CA LEU A 46 1.05 1.40 7.49
C LEU A 46 -0.37 1.22 8.04
N ILE A 47 -1.07 0.15 7.66
CA ILE A 47 -2.39 -0.15 8.20
C ILE A 47 -2.28 -0.49 9.70
N GLN A 48 -1.27 -1.28 10.08
CA GLN A 48 -1.07 -1.68 11.48
C GLN A 48 -0.76 -0.46 12.39
N SER A 49 0.02 0.51 11.91
CA SER A 49 0.43 1.67 12.71
C SER A 49 -0.60 2.80 12.70
N LEU A 50 -1.31 3.01 11.59
CA LEU A 50 -2.15 4.19 11.38
C LEU A 50 -3.65 3.87 11.33
N GLY A 51 -4.02 2.59 11.16
CA GLY A 51 -5.40 2.17 11.01
C GLY A 51 -6.17 2.15 12.33
N THR A 52 -7.49 2.33 12.24
CA THR A 52 -8.40 2.00 13.34
C THR A 52 -8.44 0.49 13.55
N GLU A 53 -8.94 0.04 14.69
CA GLU A 53 -9.07 -1.40 14.97
C GLU A 53 -9.93 -2.11 13.90
N GLU A 54 -11.03 -1.49 13.47
CA GLU A 54 -11.88 -2.02 12.40
C GLU A 54 -11.12 -2.17 11.07
N GLN A 55 -10.27 -1.21 10.72
CA GLN A 55 -9.42 -1.28 9.53
C GLN A 55 -8.39 -2.41 9.65
N LYS A 56 -7.73 -2.52 10.78
CA LYS A 56 -6.76 -3.59 11.04
C LYS A 56 -7.41 -4.97 10.94
N GLU A 57 -8.54 -5.16 11.60
CA GLU A 57 -9.31 -6.42 11.59
C GLU A 57 -9.82 -6.78 10.17
N LYS A 58 -10.16 -5.78 9.35
CA LYS A 58 -10.61 -6.01 7.97
C LYS A 58 -9.47 -6.36 7.02
N PHE A 59 -8.35 -5.63 7.09
CA PHE A 59 -7.34 -5.66 6.03
C PHE A 59 -6.11 -6.50 6.34
N ILE A 60 -5.71 -6.66 7.61
CA ILE A 60 -4.49 -7.39 7.97
C ILE A 60 -4.66 -8.92 7.90
N PRO A 61 -5.67 -9.54 8.55
CA PRO A 61 -5.76 -11.00 8.61
C PRO A 61 -5.80 -11.70 7.25
N PRO A 62 -6.57 -11.22 6.23
CA PRO A 62 -6.60 -11.90 4.94
C PRO A 62 -5.23 -11.88 4.22
N VAL A 63 -4.43 -10.82 4.42
CA VAL A 63 -3.09 -10.73 3.83
C VAL A 63 -2.11 -11.64 4.58
N VAL A 64 -2.18 -11.67 5.91
CA VAL A 64 -1.34 -12.56 6.74
C VAL A 64 -1.59 -14.04 6.42
N ARG A 65 -2.83 -14.41 6.13
CA ARG A 65 -3.17 -15.79 5.71
C ARG A 65 -2.87 -16.08 4.23
N GLY A 66 -2.40 -15.10 3.46
CA GLY A 66 -2.13 -15.26 2.03
C GLY A 66 -3.38 -15.35 1.14
N GLU A 67 -4.55 -14.99 1.65
CA GLU A 67 -5.82 -14.97 0.92
C GLU A 67 -5.95 -13.73 0.01
N LYS A 68 -5.32 -12.62 0.42
CA LYS A 68 -5.31 -11.34 -0.29
C LYS A 68 -3.91 -10.76 -0.41
N ILE A 69 -3.73 -9.90 -1.39
CA ILE A 69 -2.47 -9.18 -1.65
C ILE A 69 -2.69 -7.70 -1.36
N ALA A 70 -1.76 -7.08 -0.61
CA ALA A 70 -1.71 -5.65 -0.39
C ALA A 70 -0.55 -5.01 -1.15
N ALA A 71 -0.79 -3.85 -1.78
CA ALA A 71 0.22 -3.08 -2.50
C ALA A 71 0.39 -1.68 -1.90
N LEU A 72 1.63 -1.21 -1.80
CA LEU A 72 1.92 0.18 -1.46
C LEU A 72 1.98 1.05 -2.73
N SER A 73 1.26 2.16 -2.74
CA SER A 73 1.08 3.03 -3.91
C SER A 73 1.44 4.48 -3.57
N MET A 74 2.74 4.77 -3.60
CA MET A 74 3.28 6.11 -3.28
C MET A 74 3.77 6.84 -4.52
N THR A 75 4.63 6.20 -5.32
CA THR A 75 5.31 6.80 -6.47
C THR A 75 4.33 7.26 -7.54
N GLU A 76 4.59 8.42 -8.12
CA GLU A 76 3.83 9.03 -9.23
C GLU A 76 4.71 9.19 -10.47
N PRO A 77 4.12 9.41 -11.67
CA PRO A 77 4.90 9.71 -12.87
C PRO A 77 5.80 10.95 -12.71
N SER A 78 5.44 11.88 -11.82
CA SER A 78 6.19 13.10 -11.53
C SER A 78 7.34 12.92 -10.54
N GLY A 79 7.41 11.81 -9.80
CA GLY A 79 8.46 11.55 -8.82
C GLY A 79 8.09 10.52 -7.76
N GLY A 80 9.10 10.00 -7.07
CA GLY A 80 8.95 8.99 -6.02
C GLY A 80 9.74 9.31 -4.75
N SER A 81 10.98 9.78 -4.88
CA SER A 81 11.84 10.10 -3.72
C SER A 81 11.33 11.32 -2.94
N ASP A 82 10.80 12.31 -3.64
CA ASP A 82 10.15 13.46 -3.01
C ASP A 82 8.65 13.19 -2.80
N VAL A 83 8.34 12.45 -1.74
CA VAL A 83 6.96 12.15 -1.34
C VAL A 83 6.20 13.42 -0.96
N ALA A 84 6.89 14.45 -0.47
CA ALA A 84 6.28 15.74 -0.10
C ALA A 84 5.64 16.46 -1.30
N SER A 85 6.09 16.18 -2.52
CA SER A 85 5.56 16.77 -3.77
C SER A 85 4.47 15.92 -4.47
N LEU A 86 3.93 14.91 -3.79
CA LEU A 86 2.86 14.04 -4.27
C LEU A 86 1.63 14.85 -4.71
N LYS A 87 1.09 14.52 -5.90
CA LYS A 87 0.03 15.28 -6.59
C LYS A 87 -1.34 14.60 -6.62
N THR A 88 -1.40 13.27 -6.47
CA THR A 88 -2.70 12.56 -6.41
C THR A 88 -3.55 13.14 -5.29
N LYS A 89 -4.69 13.76 -5.63
CA LYS A 89 -5.56 14.46 -4.69
C LYS A 89 -6.69 13.57 -4.20
N ALA A 90 -7.06 13.76 -2.93
CA ALA A 90 -8.27 13.21 -2.36
C ALA A 90 -9.06 14.33 -1.68
N VAL A 91 -10.29 14.56 -2.14
CA VAL A 91 -11.19 15.58 -1.59
C VAL A 91 -12.33 14.90 -0.85
N ARG A 92 -12.50 15.24 0.43
CA ARG A 92 -13.59 14.68 1.24
C ARG A 92 -14.95 15.22 0.76
N LYS A 93 -15.90 14.31 0.54
CA LYS A 93 -17.30 14.62 0.22
C LYS A 93 -18.22 13.78 1.12
N GLY A 94 -18.61 14.35 2.24
CA GLY A 94 -19.44 13.66 3.23
C GLY A 94 -18.72 12.44 3.82
N ASP A 95 -19.24 11.25 3.53
CA ASP A 95 -18.77 9.96 4.03
C ASP A 95 -17.70 9.29 3.16
N HIS A 96 -17.19 9.96 2.11
CA HIS A 96 -16.20 9.39 1.20
C HIS A 96 -15.19 10.44 0.71
N PHE A 97 -14.12 9.95 0.09
CA PHE A 97 -13.15 10.75 -0.63
C PHE A 97 -13.30 10.53 -2.14
N ILE A 98 -13.20 11.61 -2.90
CA ILE A 98 -13.02 11.54 -4.36
C ILE A 98 -11.54 11.68 -4.66
N VAL A 99 -10.96 10.62 -5.22
CA VAL A 99 -9.53 10.53 -5.52
C VAL A 99 -9.32 10.73 -7.02
N ASN A 100 -8.37 11.60 -7.36
CA ASN A 100 -7.95 11.88 -8.74
C ASN A 100 -6.44 11.93 -8.85
N GLY A 101 -5.88 11.22 -9.82
CA GLY A 101 -4.43 11.17 -10.06
C GLY A 101 -3.97 9.81 -10.59
N SER A 102 -2.67 9.57 -10.49
CA SER A 102 -2.08 8.30 -10.93
C SER A 102 -0.88 7.92 -10.08
N LYS A 103 -0.64 6.61 -9.98
CA LYS A 103 0.55 6.03 -9.33
C LYS A 103 1.31 5.17 -10.32
N MET A 104 2.63 5.10 -10.18
CA MET A 104 3.51 4.39 -11.11
C MET A 104 4.47 3.46 -10.38
N PHE A 105 4.91 2.41 -11.05
CA PHE A 105 5.83 1.40 -10.52
C PHE A 105 5.29 0.64 -9.31
N ILE A 106 3.98 0.40 -9.27
CA ILE A 106 3.36 -0.27 -8.12
C ILE A 106 3.54 -1.78 -8.24
N THR A 107 4.36 -2.33 -7.35
CA THR A 107 4.58 -3.77 -7.22
C THR A 107 3.30 -4.46 -6.76
N SER A 108 2.98 -5.61 -7.35
CA SER A 108 1.72 -6.33 -7.20
C SER A 108 0.49 -5.52 -7.67
N GLY A 109 0.71 -4.45 -8.44
CA GLY A 109 -0.34 -3.49 -8.80
C GLY A 109 -1.45 -4.06 -9.68
N MET A 110 -1.23 -5.17 -10.39
CA MET A 110 -2.27 -5.87 -11.15
C MET A 110 -3.05 -6.88 -10.31
N ARG A 111 -2.41 -7.49 -9.32
CA ARG A 111 -2.95 -8.62 -8.56
C ARG A 111 -3.47 -8.24 -7.18
N ALA A 112 -3.04 -7.10 -6.63
CA ALA A 112 -3.45 -6.69 -5.30
C ALA A 112 -4.98 -6.53 -5.19
N ASP A 113 -5.50 -6.93 -4.05
CA ASP A 113 -6.90 -6.73 -3.65
C ASP A 113 -7.08 -5.38 -2.93
N THR A 114 -5.99 -4.92 -2.30
CA THR A 114 -5.97 -3.74 -1.43
C THR A 114 -4.75 -2.88 -1.76
N TYR A 115 -4.97 -1.59 -1.96
CA TYR A 115 -3.94 -0.59 -2.26
C TYR A 115 -3.86 0.43 -1.14
N VAL A 116 -2.69 0.56 -0.53
CA VAL A 116 -2.36 1.61 0.46
C VAL A 116 -1.80 2.79 -0.31
N VAL A 117 -2.60 3.83 -0.50
CA VAL A 117 -2.36 4.91 -1.46
C VAL A 117 -2.04 6.21 -0.73
N GLY A 118 -0.85 6.78 -0.99
CA GLY A 118 -0.52 8.13 -0.57
C GLY A 118 -1.27 9.16 -1.40
N VAL A 119 -1.98 10.08 -0.76
CA VAL A 119 -2.80 11.11 -1.40
C VAL A 119 -2.60 12.46 -0.75
N ARG A 120 -2.86 13.52 -1.48
CA ARG A 120 -2.90 14.88 -0.94
C ARG A 120 -4.31 15.25 -0.55
N THR A 121 -4.52 15.44 0.76
CA THR A 121 -5.78 15.91 1.34
C THR A 121 -5.69 17.35 1.87
N GLY A 122 -4.48 17.85 2.09
CA GLY A 122 -4.19 19.19 2.62
C GLY A 122 -3.37 20.05 1.66
N GLY A 123 -2.70 21.07 2.23
CA GLY A 123 -1.81 21.99 1.51
C GLY A 123 -0.53 21.34 0.96
N GLU A 124 0.43 22.17 0.57
CA GLU A 124 1.73 21.71 0.09
C GLU A 124 2.60 21.09 1.20
N GLY A 125 3.61 20.33 0.79
CA GLY A 125 4.56 19.68 1.70
C GLY A 125 4.05 18.38 2.31
N ALA A 126 4.83 17.82 3.23
CA ALA A 126 4.58 16.52 3.82
C ALA A 126 3.32 16.48 4.71
N THR A 127 3.01 17.58 5.41
CA THR A 127 1.85 17.69 6.31
C THR A 127 0.49 17.67 5.56
N GLY A 128 0.51 17.88 4.25
CA GLY A 128 -0.70 17.78 3.41
C GLY A 128 -0.99 16.38 2.89
N ILE A 129 -0.19 15.38 3.26
CA ILE A 129 -0.32 14.00 2.76
C ILE A 129 -1.09 13.16 3.77
N SER A 130 -1.96 12.34 3.24
CA SER A 130 -2.69 11.29 3.95
C SER A 130 -2.51 9.95 3.25
N VAL A 131 -2.92 8.88 3.89
CA VAL A 131 -2.93 7.55 3.32
C VAL A 131 -4.36 7.02 3.30
N LEU A 132 -4.79 6.52 2.15
CA LEU A 132 -6.09 5.86 1.99
C LEU A 132 -5.86 4.39 1.64
N VAL A 133 -6.76 3.54 2.10
CA VAL A 133 -6.85 2.15 1.65
C VAL A 133 -7.93 2.07 0.57
N ILE A 134 -7.58 1.65 -0.65
CA ILE A 134 -8.50 1.52 -1.78
C ILE A 134 -8.58 0.05 -2.18
N GLU A 135 -9.78 -0.50 -2.28
CA GLU A 135 -10.00 -1.88 -2.72
C GLU A 135 -10.06 -1.92 -4.27
N LYS A 136 -9.68 -3.06 -4.86
CA LYS A 136 -9.50 -3.25 -6.30
C LYS A 136 -10.72 -2.84 -7.14
N ASP A 137 -11.91 -3.18 -6.68
CA ASP A 137 -13.15 -2.97 -7.44
C ASP A 137 -13.83 -1.62 -7.14
N THR A 138 -13.07 -0.67 -6.55
CA THR A 138 -13.59 0.67 -6.25
C THR A 138 -13.92 1.41 -7.55
N PRO A 139 -15.15 1.95 -7.71
CA PRO A 139 -15.52 2.72 -8.90
C PRO A 139 -14.56 3.89 -9.16
N GLY A 140 -14.11 4.02 -10.41
CA GLY A 140 -13.14 5.04 -10.82
C GLY A 140 -11.68 4.65 -10.59
N PHE A 141 -11.40 3.42 -10.14
CA PHE A 141 -10.06 2.86 -10.04
C PHE A 141 -9.79 1.92 -11.23
N THR A 142 -8.64 2.10 -11.89
CA THR A 142 -8.18 1.22 -12.98
C THR A 142 -6.66 1.02 -12.90
N GLN A 143 -6.17 -0.08 -13.47
CA GLN A 143 -4.75 -0.40 -13.50
C GLN A 143 -4.30 -0.90 -14.87
N THR A 144 -3.05 -0.62 -15.22
CA THR A 144 -2.42 -1.08 -16.48
C THR A 144 -1.04 -1.67 -16.18
N PRO A 145 -0.71 -2.86 -16.74
CA PRO A 145 0.58 -3.48 -16.49
C PRO A 145 1.71 -2.69 -17.14
N LEU A 146 2.85 -2.61 -16.45
CA LEU A 146 4.09 -2.07 -16.99
C LEU A 146 4.93 -3.17 -17.62
N LYS A 147 5.42 -2.94 -18.84
CA LYS A 147 6.45 -3.78 -19.46
C LYS A 147 7.80 -3.52 -18.78
N LYS A 148 8.45 -4.57 -18.32
CA LYS A 148 9.72 -4.47 -17.60
C LYS A 148 10.80 -5.25 -18.32
N MET A 149 12.05 -4.83 -18.15
CA MET A 149 13.23 -5.54 -18.66
C MET A 149 13.61 -6.74 -17.79
N GLY A 150 13.28 -6.71 -16.48
CA GLY A 150 13.60 -7.76 -15.53
C GLY A 150 12.52 -7.95 -14.47
N TRP A 151 12.74 -8.87 -13.54
CA TRP A 151 11.80 -9.25 -12.48
C TRP A 151 10.41 -9.62 -13.02
N LEU A 152 10.40 -10.43 -14.09
CA LEU A 152 9.16 -10.74 -14.83
C LEU A 152 8.12 -11.50 -14.01
N SER A 153 8.54 -12.23 -12.99
CA SER A 153 7.66 -12.94 -12.05
C SER A 153 6.93 -12.01 -11.05
N SER A 154 7.39 -10.77 -10.90
CA SER A 154 6.70 -9.75 -10.10
C SER A 154 5.95 -8.82 -11.03
N ASP A 155 4.63 -8.73 -10.94
CA ASP A 155 3.85 -7.73 -11.68
C ASP A 155 4.10 -6.32 -11.14
N THR A 156 4.01 -5.36 -12.04
CA THR A 156 4.15 -3.94 -11.71
C THR A 156 3.17 -3.16 -12.57
N ALA A 157 2.46 -2.21 -11.99
CA ALA A 157 1.41 -1.47 -12.67
C ALA A 157 1.54 0.05 -12.55
N VAL A 158 0.85 0.73 -13.47
CA VAL A 158 0.36 2.09 -13.31
C VAL A 158 -1.06 2.00 -12.80
N LEU A 159 -1.39 2.80 -11.80
CA LEU A 159 -2.74 2.93 -11.24
C LEU A 159 -3.31 4.29 -11.63
N TYR A 160 -4.58 4.31 -11.98
CA TYR A 160 -5.31 5.52 -12.33
C TYR A 160 -6.53 5.66 -11.42
N PHE A 161 -6.73 6.88 -10.96
CA PHE A 161 -7.88 7.28 -10.15
C PHE A 161 -8.59 8.41 -10.91
N ASP A 162 -9.78 8.12 -11.41
CA ASP A 162 -10.65 9.09 -12.09
C ASP A 162 -11.98 9.16 -11.34
N ASN A 163 -12.13 10.21 -10.54
CA ASN A 163 -13.25 10.36 -9.61
C ASN A 163 -13.47 9.09 -8.76
N CYS A 164 -12.38 8.44 -8.39
CA CYS A 164 -12.40 7.20 -7.62
C CYS A 164 -13.02 7.44 -6.25
N LYS A 165 -14.09 6.71 -5.94
CA LYS A 165 -14.89 6.91 -4.73
C LYS A 165 -14.40 6.01 -3.59
N ALA A 166 -13.41 6.49 -2.84
CA ALA A 166 -12.91 5.81 -1.65
C ALA A 166 -13.79 6.17 -0.43
N VAL A 167 -14.29 5.17 0.28
CA VAL A 167 -15.13 5.39 1.46
C VAL A 167 -14.30 5.95 2.64
N SER A 168 -14.91 6.77 3.50
CA SER A 168 -14.16 7.50 4.54
C SER A 168 -13.52 6.59 5.61
N TYR A 169 -14.07 5.41 5.85
CA TYR A 169 -13.49 4.43 6.77
C TYR A 169 -12.14 3.84 6.29
N THR A 170 -11.72 4.14 5.06
CA THR A 170 -10.41 3.72 4.52
C THR A 170 -9.30 4.74 4.75
N HIS A 171 -9.61 5.89 5.37
CA HIS A 171 -8.62 6.91 5.69
C HIS A 171 -7.78 6.49 6.90
N LEU A 172 -6.48 6.30 6.66
CA LEU A 172 -5.50 6.09 7.73
C LEU A 172 -5.08 7.46 8.27
N THR A 173 -5.34 7.73 9.52
CA THR A 173 -4.93 9.00 10.16
C THR A 173 -3.43 8.98 10.41
N LEU A 174 -2.70 9.87 9.73
CA LEU A 174 -1.35 10.20 10.19
C LEU A 174 -1.47 10.82 11.59
N PRO A 175 -0.65 10.40 12.57
CA PRO A 175 -0.64 11.06 13.86
C PRO A 175 -0.30 12.54 13.62
N THR A 176 -1.27 13.41 13.88
CA THR A 176 -0.98 14.84 13.99
C THR A 176 -0.07 14.97 15.19
N SER A 177 1.17 15.38 14.98
CA SER A 177 2.05 15.73 16.09
C SER A 177 1.29 16.70 16.99
N PRO A 178 1.15 16.42 18.30
CA PRO A 178 0.68 17.43 19.20
C PRO A 178 1.67 18.59 19.15
N HIS A 179 1.18 19.78 18.89
CA HIS A 179 1.93 21.02 18.94
C HIS A 179 2.37 21.32 20.37
#